data_fe566169b8f82fb3e28326b06d7b952d
#
_entry.id   fe566169b8f82fb3e28326b06d7b952d
#
_cell.length_a   1.000
_cell.length_b   1.000
_cell.length_c   1.000
_cell.angle_alpha   90.00
_cell.angle_beta   90.00
_cell.angle_gamma   90.00
#
_symmetry.space_group_name_H-M   'P 1'
#
loop_
_entity.id
_entity.type
_entity.pdbx_description
1 polymer ?
#
loop_
_entity_poly.entity_id
_entity_poly.type
_entity_poly.pdbx_seq_one_letter_code
_entity_poly.pdbx_strand_id
1 'polypeptide(L)'
;LNPIVKWASPGSGKVNKIEYGPRRVIKKIELLLSDEQKHIEQKKFKNSDIIGLDRDKVITSILEANIFPIFRQRPFNIIPNPEILPRDIFISGVDSSPLGVNIELVVENEIENFQTGVDVLNKLTNGKVYLTTKSDSRLSSIQNVELNTISGPHPAGNIGIQIHHIAHLKPSEIIWTVNPQDVISLGKLFLKGLYEPTRVITLGGPNVSNPGHFRVVQGTKISSIIGDNLNKNDYRIISGDVLTGRTSFLEDYLSFYDYTVSVISDDVKREFIGMLNPGSSSSRYSLTPVFLSFSKILFPFTSSQNGNHRAIVPMNSWERVLPMDILPNELYRSILAEDIEEMENLGL
;
A
#
# COMPACT_ATOMS: atom_id res chain seq x y z
N LEU A 1 4.88 -14.86 14.49
CA LEU A 1 5.07 -13.45 14.86
C LEU A 1 5.94 -13.39 16.10
N ASN A 2 6.93 -12.51 16.14
CA ASN A 2 7.73 -12.26 17.32
C ASN A 2 6.82 -11.72 18.44
N PRO A 3 6.80 -12.31 19.65
CA PRO A 3 5.84 -11.95 20.71
C PRO A 3 6.04 -10.51 21.25
N ILE A 4 7.16 -9.88 21.00
CA ILE A 4 7.41 -8.48 21.36
C ILE A 4 6.75 -7.49 20.38
N VAL A 5 6.41 -7.93 19.17
CA VAL A 5 5.74 -7.08 18.17
C VAL A 5 4.24 -7.06 18.43
N LYS A 6 3.74 -5.91 18.78
CA LYS A 6 2.33 -5.66 19.08
C LYS A 6 1.76 -4.61 18.11
N TRP A 7 0.44 -4.51 18.08
CA TRP A 7 -0.31 -3.53 17.31
C TRP A 7 -0.91 -2.49 18.23
N ALA A 8 -0.75 -1.22 17.90
CA ALA A 8 -1.43 -0.16 18.61
C ALA A 8 -2.94 -0.22 18.36
N SER A 9 -3.73 0.04 19.39
CA SER A 9 -5.16 0.25 19.22
C SER A 9 -5.41 1.56 18.45
N PRO A 10 -6.33 1.58 17.47
CA PRO A 10 -6.67 2.80 16.76
C PRO A 10 -7.44 3.82 17.60
N GLY A 11 -7.79 3.50 18.83
CA GLY A 11 -8.46 4.41 19.77
C GLY A 11 -8.75 3.75 21.10
N SER A 12 -9.18 4.57 22.06
CA SER A 12 -9.65 4.10 23.37
C SER A 12 -11.01 3.48 23.25
N GLY A 13 -11.22 2.34 23.89
CA GLY A 13 -12.49 1.65 23.83
C GLY A 13 -12.46 0.25 24.43
N LYS A 14 -13.44 -0.56 24.07
CA LYS A 14 -13.56 -1.94 24.50
C LYS A 14 -13.52 -2.89 23.30
N VAL A 15 -12.89 -4.05 23.47
CA VAL A 15 -12.97 -5.12 22.49
C VAL A 15 -14.40 -5.65 22.44
N ASN A 16 -15.05 -5.50 21.30
CA ASN A 16 -16.41 -5.99 21.06
C ASN A 16 -16.39 -7.44 20.59
N LYS A 17 -15.55 -7.75 19.61
CA LYS A 17 -15.48 -9.06 18.98
C LYS A 17 -14.07 -9.38 18.51
N ILE A 18 -13.70 -10.65 18.63
CA ILE A 18 -12.49 -11.21 18.02
C ILE A 18 -12.91 -12.30 17.05
N GLU A 19 -12.60 -12.14 15.79
CA GLU A 19 -12.85 -13.14 14.76
C GLU A 19 -11.60 -13.96 14.49
N TYR A 20 -11.79 -15.28 14.50
CA TYR A 20 -10.73 -16.25 14.24
C TYR A 20 -10.90 -16.88 12.87
N GLY A 21 -9.79 -17.10 12.18
CA GLY A 21 -9.71 -17.92 11.00
C GLY A 21 -9.33 -19.39 11.29
N PRO A 22 -8.96 -20.13 10.25
CA PRO A 22 -8.42 -21.48 10.40
C PRO A 22 -7.25 -21.50 11.39
N ARG A 23 -7.13 -22.60 12.14
CA ARG A 23 -6.10 -22.79 13.17
C ARG A 23 -6.08 -21.68 14.23
N ARG A 24 -7.21 -21.04 14.50
CA ARG A 24 -7.38 -19.96 15.49
C ARG A 24 -6.50 -18.73 15.22
N VAL A 25 -6.09 -18.49 13.98
CA VAL A 25 -5.41 -17.24 13.62
C VAL A 25 -6.42 -16.10 13.75
N ILE A 26 -6.06 -15.06 14.48
CA ILE A 26 -6.90 -13.85 14.61
C ILE A 26 -6.98 -13.19 13.24
N LYS A 27 -8.20 -13.01 12.72
CA LYS A 27 -8.47 -12.30 11.47
C LYS A 27 -8.80 -10.84 11.71
N LYS A 28 -9.60 -10.57 12.74
CA LYS A 28 -10.13 -9.23 13.02
C LYS A 28 -10.38 -9.07 14.52
N ILE A 29 -10.07 -7.90 15.03
CA ILE A 29 -10.43 -7.43 16.35
C ILE A 29 -11.29 -6.18 16.17
N GLU A 30 -12.54 -6.25 16.59
CA GLU A 30 -13.49 -5.15 16.51
C GLU A 30 -13.51 -4.40 17.84
N LEU A 31 -13.37 -3.08 17.78
CA LEU A 31 -13.35 -2.19 18.93
C LEU A 31 -14.58 -1.27 18.91
N LEU A 32 -15.23 -1.16 20.03
CA LEU A 32 -16.17 -0.07 20.31
C LEU A 32 -15.40 1.08 20.94
N LEU A 33 -15.22 2.16 20.16
CA LEU A 33 -14.51 3.34 20.63
C LEU A 33 -15.32 4.10 21.66
N SER A 34 -14.65 4.65 22.64
CA SER A 34 -15.23 5.58 23.64
C SER A 34 -15.32 6.98 23.04
N ASP A 35 -16.26 7.78 23.51
CA ASP A 35 -16.38 9.19 23.11
C ASP A 35 -15.14 9.98 23.53
N GLU A 36 -14.61 9.70 24.72
CA GLU A 36 -13.36 10.29 25.21
C GLU A 36 -12.17 9.42 24.77
N GLN A 37 -11.28 10.00 23.96
CA GLN A 37 -10.06 9.35 23.50
C GLN A 37 -8.90 9.72 24.42
N LYS A 38 -8.20 8.69 24.93
CA LYS A 38 -7.00 8.82 25.77
C LYS A 38 -5.80 8.30 24.99
N HIS A 39 -4.72 9.04 25.04
CA HIS A 39 -3.46 8.65 24.41
C HIS A 39 -2.44 8.23 25.47
N ILE A 40 -1.65 7.22 25.16
CA ILE A 40 -0.48 6.85 25.97
C ILE A 40 0.66 7.76 25.51
N GLU A 41 1.11 8.65 26.39
CA GLU A 41 2.24 9.51 26.11
C GLU A 41 3.54 8.70 26.14
N GLN A 42 4.33 8.86 25.10
CA GLN A 42 5.68 8.34 24.95
C GLN A 42 6.70 9.45 25.21
N LYS A 43 7.96 9.06 25.32
CA LYS A 43 9.05 10.02 25.46
C LYS A 43 9.15 10.92 24.23
N LYS A 44 9.24 12.22 24.46
CA LYS A 44 9.45 13.24 23.44
C LYS A 44 10.94 13.51 23.26
N PHE A 45 11.33 13.72 22.02
CA PHE A 45 12.72 14.06 21.65
C PHE A 45 12.72 15.37 20.88
N LYS A 46 13.78 16.16 21.01
CA LYS A 46 14.04 17.27 20.11
C LYS A 46 14.74 16.75 18.86
N ASN A 47 14.61 17.45 17.75
CA ASN A 47 15.28 17.06 16.49
C ASN A 47 16.81 16.87 16.70
N SER A 48 17.45 17.73 17.50
CA SER A 48 18.85 17.60 17.86
C SER A 48 19.20 16.29 18.57
N ASP A 49 18.29 15.79 19.40
CA ASP A 49 18.53 14.63 20.25
C ASP A 49 18.40 13.32 19.44
N ILE A 50 17.54 13.32 18.41
CA ILE A 50 17.31 12.17 17.52
C ILE A 50 18.61 11.76 16.82
N ILE A 51 19.43 12.75 16.45
CA ILE A 51 20.73 12.51 15.80
C ILE A 51 21.65 11.69 16.70
N GLY A 52 21.58 11.86 18.01
CA GLY A 52 22.37 11.16 19.01
C GLY A 52 21.79 9.83 19.52
N LEU A 53 20.61 9.42 19.05
CA LEU A 53 20.00 8.15 19.46
C LEU A 53 20.74 6.95 18.83
N ASP A 54 20.92 5.92 19.64
CA ASP A 54 21.32 4.60 19.16
C ASP A 54 20.09 3.81 18.66
N ARG A 55 20.37 2.79 17.86
CA ARG A 55 19.35 1.91 17.27
C ARG A 55 18.43 1.28 18.31
N ASP A 56 19.01 0.80 19.41
CA ASP A 56 18.27 0.03 20.41
C ASP A 56 17.24 0.90 21.13
N LYS A 57 17.57 2.16 21.41
CA LYS A 57 16.61 3.11 21.97
C LYS A 57 15.49 3.44 20.98
N VAL A 58 15.81 3.59 19.70
CA VAL A 58 14.81 3.83 18.65
C VAL A 58 13.88 2.64 18.52
N ILE A 59 14.40 1.43 18.40
CA ILE A 59 13.59 0.19 18.33
C ILE A 59 12.71 0.03 19.58
N THR A 60 13.26 0.27 20.77
CA THR A 60 12.51 0.19 22.03
C THR A 60 11.34 1.16 22.03
N SER A 61 11.57 2.43 21.66
CA SER A 61 10.49 3.44 21.60
C SER A 61 9.39 3.06 20.60
N ILE A 62 9.75 2.50 19.44
CA ILE A 62 8.79 2.05 18.42
C ILE A 62 7.98 0.83 18.92
N LEU A 63 8.62 -0.10 19.60
CA LEU A 63 7.97 -1.28 20.18
C LEU A 63 7.05 -0.92 21.35
N GLU A 64 7.47 -0.01 22.23
CA GLU A 64 6.63 0.50 23.34
C GLU A 64 5.39 1.22 22.82
N ALA A 65 5.52 1.96 21.72
CA ALA A 65 4.39 2.59 21.04
C ALA A 65 3.51 1.60 20.26
N ASN A 66 3.92 0.34 20.14
CA ASN A 66 3.23 -0.73 19.40
C ASN A 66 3.00 -0.40 17.90
N ILE A 67 3.85 0.40 17.29
CA ILE A 67 3.72 0.78 15.87
C ILE A 67 4.71 0.05 14.95
N PHE A 68 5.54 -0.84 15.47
CA PHE A 68 6.52 -1.58 14.69
C PHE A 68 5.94 -2.29 13.44
N PRO A 69 4.67 -2.75 13.40
CA PRO A 69 4.07 -3.34 12.21
C PRO A 69 3.98 -2.43 10.98
N ILE A 70 4.28 -1.13 11.08
CA ILE A 70 4.41 -0.23 9.91
C ILE A 70 5.53 -0.66 8.95
N PHE A 71 6.54 -1.38 9.44
CA PHE A 71 7.64 -1.90 8.62
C PHE A 71 7.24 -3.18 7.92
N ARG A 72 7.66 -3.28 6.66
CA ARG A 72 7.54 -4.50 5.87
C ARG A 72 8.92 -4.92 5.39
N GLN A 73 9.23 -6.20 5.56
CA GLN A 73 10.49 -6.79 5.12
C GLN A 73 10.36 -7.31 3.69
N ARG A 74 11.37 -7.07 2.88
CA ARG A 74 11.57 -7.73 1.59
C ARG A 74 12.78 -8.65 1.70
N PRO A 75 12.72 -9.85 1.14
CA PRO A 75 11.61 -10.48 0.41
C PRO A 75 10.41 -10.83 1.30
N PHE A 76 9.38 -11.45 0.71
CA PHE A 76 8.18 -12.04 1.33
C PHE A 76 7.15 -11.07 1.93
N ASN A 77 7.42 -9.77 1.96
CA ASN A 77 6.49 -8.75 2.46
C ASN A 77 5.87 -9.08 3.83
N ILE A 78 6.69 -9.48 4.78
CA ILE A 78 6.32 -9.81 6.16
C ILE A 78 6.68 -8.69 7.13
N ILE A 79 6.19 -8.74 8.35
CA ILE A 79 6.66 -7.87 9.44
C ILE A 79 8.05 -8.34 9.83
N PRO A 80 9.07 -7.47 9.85
CA PRO A 80 10.43 -7.88 10.16
C PRO A 80 10.61 -8.30 11.63
N ASN A 81 11.69 -9.01 11.89
CA ASN A 81 12.18 -9.20 13.25
C ASN A 81 12.94 -7.93 13.69
N PRO A 82 12.55 -7.29 14.82
CA PRO A 82 13.21 -6.08 15.32
C PRO A 82 14.70 -6.24 15.60
N GLU A 83 15.16 -7.45 15.90
CA GLU A 83 16.56 -7.76 16.18
C GLU A 83 17.43 -7.75 14.93
N ILE A 84 16.84 -7.97 13.76
CA ILE A 84 17.58 -8.04 12.50
C ILE A 84 17.76 -6.62 11.93
N LEU A 85 19.00 -6.32 11.53
CA LEU A 85 19.35 -5.07 10.88
C LEU A 85 19.08 -5.20 9.38
N PRO A 86 18.23 -4.34 8.79
CA PRO A 86 18.06 -4.34 7.34
C PRO A 86 19.29 -3.75 6.65
N ARG A 87 19.58 -4.24 5.43
CA ARG A 87 20.62 -3.64 4.59
C ARG A 87 20.30 -2.17 4.30
N ASP A 88 19.08 -1.89 3.89
CA ASP A 88 18.57 -0.57 3.53
C ASP A 88 17.09 -0.43 3.91
N ILE A 89 16.60 0.83 3.87
CA ILE A 89 15.18 1.13 4.05
C ILE A 89 14.67 1.92 2.84
N PHE A 90 13.51 1.53 2.32
CA PHE A 90 12.89 2.15 1.15
C PHE A 90 11.57 2.82 1.48
N ILE A 91 11.40 4.03 0.95
CA ILE A 91 10.17 4.84 1.02
C ILE A 91 9.74 5.17 -0.40
N SER A 92 8.53 4.74 -0.80
CA SER A 92 7.96 5.18 -2.08
C SER A 92 7.09 6.41 -1.87
N GLY A 93 7.57 7.57 -2.31
CA GLY A 93 6.80 8.83 -2.37
C GLY A 93 5.88 8.90 -3.59
N VAL A 94 5.70 7.80 -4.33
CA VAL A 94 4.85 7.71 -5.52
C VAL A 94 3.90 6.54 -5.39
N ASP A 95 2.60 6.83 -5.41
CA ASP A 95 1.57 5.82 -5.64
C ASP A 95 1.13 5.91 -7.11
N SER A 96 1.36 4.85 -7.87
CA SER A 96 0.96 4.76 -9.28
C SER A 96 -0.26 3.86 -9.49
N SER A 97 -0.81 3.30 -8.42
CA SER A 97 -1.99 2.44 -8.50
C SER A 97 -3.23 3.22 -8.97
N PRO A 98 -4.15 2.57 -9.68
CA PRO A 98 -5.41 3.19 -10.03
C PRO A 98 -6.15 3.65 -8.77
N LEU A 99 -6.63 4.90 -8.77
CA LEU A 99 -7.32 5.53 -7.64
C LEU A 99 -6.46 5.69 -6.37
N GLY A 100 -5.14 5.53 -6.49
CA GLY A 100 -4.19 5.60 -5.38
C GLY A 100 -4.17 6.97 -4.69
N VAL A 101 -3.54 7.00 -3.51
CA VAL A 101 -3.44 8.22 -2.71
C VAL A 101 -2.47 9.22 -3.34
N ASN A 102 -2.87 10.47 -3.43
CA ASN A 102 -1.94 11.54 -3.81
C ASN A 102 -1.02 11.87 -2.63
N ILE A 103 0.22 11.41 -2.69
CA ILE A 103 1.21 11.61 -1.63
C ILE A 103 1.51 13.09 -1.40
N GLU A 104 1.42 13.94 -2.42
CA GLU A 104 1.63 15.40 -2.27
C GLU A 104 0.60 16.04 -1.32
N LEU A 105 -0.66 15.57 -1.33
CA LEU A 105 -1.67 16.02 -0.37
C LEU A 105 -1.37 15.54 1.05
N VAL A 106 -0.83 14.33 1.18
CA VAL A 106 -0.48 13.75 2.48
C VAL A 106 0.62 14.54 3.15
N VAL A 107 1.65 14.92 2.40
CA VAL A 107 2.87 15.55 2.93
C VAL A 107 2.77 17.06 3.02
N GLU A 108 1.73 17.69 2.47
CA GLU A 108 1.61 19.14 2.30
C GLU A 108 1.92 19.95 3.57
N ASN A 109 1.43 19.53 4.72
CA ASN A 109 1.63 20.18 6.00
C ASN A 109 2.41 19.30 6.99
N GLU A 110 3.10 18.29 6.52
CA GLU A 110 3.73 17.25 7.34
C GLU A 110 5.23 17.07 7.03
N ILE A 111 5.83 17.99 6.26
CA ILE A 111 7.24 17.88 5.81
C ILE A 111 8.20 17.78 6.99
N GLU A 112 8.00 18.55 8.07
CA GLU A 112 8.85 18.49 9.27
C GLU A 112 8.73 17.12 9.97
N ASN A 113 7.51 16.62 10.13
CA ASN A 113 7.28 15.31 10.72
C ASN A 113 7.85 14.20 9.83
N PHE A 114 7.76 14.35 8.51
CA PHE A 114 8.34 13.41 7.56
C PHE A 114 9.87 13.40 7.65
N GLN A 115 10.52 14.58 7.69
CA GLN A 115 11.97 14.69 7.87
C GLN A 115 12.43 14.01 9.16
N THR A 116 11.74 14.28 10.27
CA THR A 116 12.04 13.63 11.55
C THR A 116 11.88 12.12 11.48
N GLY A 117 10.84 11.63 10.80
CA GLY A 117 10.66 10.20 10.56
C GLY A 117 11.83 9.59 9.77
N VAL A 118 12.31 10.28 8.75
CA VAL A 118 13.51 9.88 7.99
C VAL A 118 14.75 9.83 8.88
N ASP A 119 14.95 10.84 9.74
CA ASP A 119 16.10 10.86 10.65
C ASP A 119 16.06 9.70 11.65
N VAL A 120 14.86 9.30 12.09
CA VAL A 120 14.66 8.09 12.91
C VAL A 120 14.97 6.83 12.10
N LEU A 121 14.53 6.73 10.83
CA LEU A 121 14.80 5.58 9.96
C LEU A 121 16.29 5.38 9.72
N ASN A 122 17.07 6.45 9.61
CA ASN A 122 18.52 6.40 9.48
C ASN A 122 19.23 5.75 10.68
N LYS A 123 18.56 5.65 11.85
CA LYS A 123 19.08 4.92 13.02
C LYS A 123 18.80 3.42 12.97
N LEU A 124 17.93 2.98 12.05
CA LEU A 124 17.48 1.59 11.96
C LEU A 124 18.29 0.75 10.95
N THR A 125 19.14 1.36 10.17
CA THR A 125 20.02 0.69 9.19
C THR A 125 21.44 1.25 9.24
N ASN A 126 22.42 0.44 8.87
CA ASN A 126 23.79 0.91 8.59
C ASN A 126 23.98 1.27 7.11
N GLY A 127 23.01 0.99 6.28
CA GLY A 127 22.99 1.31 4.86
C GLY A 127 22.34 2.64 4.56
N LYS A 128 21.49 2.67 3.54
CA LYS A 128 20.85 3.89 3.05
C LYS A 128 19.34 3.88 3.29
N VAL A 129 18.78 5.06 3.49
CA VAL A 129 17.34 5.31 3.39
C VAL A 129 17.09 5.87 1.99
N TYR A 130 16.42 5.09 1.15
CA TYR A 130 16.05 5.49 -0.20
C TYR A 130 14.67 6.13 -0.19
N LEU A 131 14.55 7.28 -0.82
CA LEU A 131 13.28 7.96 -1.06
C LEU A 131 13.07 8.13 -2.56
N THR A 132 11.99 7.58 -3.08
CA THR A 132 11.63 7.71 -4.48
C THR A 132 10.49 8.70 -4.64
N THR A 133 10.64 9.68 -5.53
CA THR A 133 9.66 10.76 -5.75
C THR A 133 9.43 11.03 -7.22
N LYS A 134 8.43 11.85 -7.54
CA LYS A 134 8.35 12.54 -8.83
C LYS A 134 9.31 13.71 -8.84
N SER A 135 9.70 14.18 -10.04
CA SER A 135 10.66 15.27 -10.22
C SER A 135 10.26 16.59 -9.55
N ASP A 136 8.96 16.85 -9.46
CA ASP A 136 8.34 18.08 -8.92
C ASP A 136 7.74 17.89 -7.52
N SER A 137 8.08 16.82 -6.83
CA SER A 137 7.56 16.50 -5.50
C SER A 137 8.15 17.40 -4.42
N ARG A 138 7.31 17.77 -3.44
CA ARG A 138 7.73 18.44 -2.21
C ARG A 138 8.71 17.60 -1.39
N LEU A 139 8.63 16.28 -1.50
CA LEU A 139 9.55 15.34 -0.86
C LEU A 139 10.98 15.45 -1.38
N SER A 140 11.22 16.14 -2.50
CA SER A 140 12.57 16.38 -3.02
C SER A 140 13.44 17.27 -2.12
N SER A 141 12.83 17.97 -1.15
CA SER A 141 13.54 18.79 -0.17
C SER A 141 14.04 18.01 1.05
N ILE A 142 13.65 16.75 1.21
CA ILE A 142 14.02 15.91 2.35
C ILE A 142 15.50 15.61 2.34
N GLN A 143 16.12 15.77 3.50
CA GLN A 143 17.54 15.53 3.72
C GLN A 143 17.80 14.12 4.28
N ASN A 144 19.07 13.69 4.27
CA ASN A 144 19.51 12.42 4.83
C ASN A 144 18.87 11.19 4.17
N VAL A 145 18.57 11.31 2.87
CA VAL A 145 18.07 10.21 2.02
C VAL A 145 18.84 10.12 0.73
N GLU A 146 18.87 8.93 0.15
CA GLU A 146 19.25 8.73 -1.25
C GLU A 146 18.01 8.99 -2.11
N LEU A 147 17.93 10.20 -2.65
CA LEU A 147 16.77 10.64 -3.43
C LEU A 147 16.83 10.06 -4.84
N ASN A 148 15.76 9.41 -5.27
CA ASN A 148 15.60 8.88 -6.62
C ASN A 148 14.33 9.44 -7.25
N THR A 149 14.42 9.79 -8.53
CA THR A 149 13.27 10.26 -9.29
C THR A 149 12.73 9.15 -10.16
N ILE A 150 11.40 9.00 -10.15
CA ILE A 150 10.71 8.01 -10.95
C ILE A 150 9.58 8.65 -11.75
N SER A 151 9.36 8.14 -12.95
CA SER A 151 8.25 8.53 -13.83
C SER A 151 7.74 7.28 -14.57
N GLY A 152 6.51 7.35 -15.05
CA GLY A 152 5.91 6.29 -15.85
C GLY A 152 4.55 5.83 -15.31
N PRO A 153 3.88 4.95 -16.05
CA PRO A 153 2.62 4.36 -15.64
C PRO A 153 2.83 3.34 -14.51
N HIS A 154 1.73 2.86 -13.94
CA HIS A 154 1.78 1.68 -13.09
C HIS A 154 2.45 0.49 -13.83
N PRO A 155 3.37 -0.26 -13.20
CA PRO A 155 3.65 -0.34 -11.76
C PRO A 155 4.86 0.48 -11.25
N ALA A 156 5.22 1.59 -11.88
CA ALA A 156 6.41 2.38 -11.50
C ALA A 156 6.42 2.76 -10.00
N GLY A 157 5.24 3.02 -9.40
CA GLY A 157 5.12 3.33 -7.97
C GLY A 157 5.26 2.12 -7.03
N ASN A 158 5.30 0.90 -7.56
CA ASN A 158 5.45 -0.28 -6.71
C ASN A 158 6.87 -0.36 -6.14
N ILE A 159 6.94 -0.49 -4.82
CA ILE A 159 8.22 -0.49 -4.11
C ILE A 159 9.17 -1.62 -4.57
N GLY A 160 8.64 -2.77 -4.99
CA GLY A 160 9.43 -3.87 -5.54
C GLY A 160 10.14 -3.50 -6.85
N ILE A 161 9.47 -2.76 -7.74
CA ILE A 161 10.06 -2.23 -8.97
C ILE A 161 11.20 -1.24 -8.63
N GLN A 162 10.98 -0.37 -7.67
CA GLN A 162 11.99 0.60 -7.23
C GLN A 162 13.22 -0.09 -6.63
N ILE A 163 13.02 -1.09 -5.78
CA ILE A 163 14.12 -1.90 -5.21
C ILE A 163 14.91 -2.58 -6.33
N HIS A 164 14.23 -3.17 -7.31
CA HIS A 164 14.87 -3.86 -8.42
C HIS A 164 15.82 -2.93 -9.20
N HIS A 165 15.39 -1.69 -9.49
CA HIS A 165 16.19 -0.76 -10.29
C HIS A 165 17.23 0.02 -9.49
N ILE A 166 16.97 0.31 -8.22
CA ILE A 166 17.82 1.22 -7.42
C ILE A 166 18.90 0.44 -6.66
N ALA A 167 18.48 -0.60 -5.96
CA ALA A 167 19.38 -1.40 -5.11
C ALA A 167 18.91 -2.84 -5.05
N HIS A 168 19.15 -3.56 -6.13
CA HIS A 168 18.74 -4.95 -6.31
C HIS A 168 19.04 -5.82 -5.09
N LEU A 169 18.06 -6.62 -4.68
CA LEU A 169 18.17 -7.50 -3.52
C LEU A 169 18.91 -8.77 -3.91
N LYS A 170 19.97 -9.09 -3.19
CA LYS A 170 20.71 -10.34 -3.35
C LYS A 170 20.16 -11.41 -2.42
N PRO A 171 20.39 -12.70 -2.72
CA PRO A 171 20.05 -13.79 -1.80
C PRO A 171 20.55 -13.52 -0.39
N SER A 172 19.73 -13.78 0.62
CA SER A 172 20.00 -13.57 2.05
C SER A 172 20.03 -12.11 2.52
N GLU A 173 19.89 -11.13 1.65
CA GLU A 173 19.77 -9.74 2.07
C GLU A 173 18.32 -9.42 2.49
N ILE A 174 18.20 -8.50 3.41
CA ILE A 174 16.92 -8.04 3.94
C ILE A 174 16.83 -6.52 3.80
N ILE A 175 15.75 -6.04 3.23
CA ILE A 175 15.41 -4.62 3.11
C ILE A 175 14.09 -4.38 3.85
N TRP A 176 13.97 -3.24 4.51
CA TRP A 176 12.69 -2.80 5.04
C TRP A 176 12.06 -1.75 4.12
N THR A 177 10.73 -1.76 4.10
CA THR A 177 9.94 -0.76 3.39
C THR A 177 8.95 -0.13 4.33
N VAL A 178 8.65 1.16 4.14
CA VAL A 178 7.71 1.91 4.97
C VAL A 178 6.91 2.88 4.10
N ASN A 179 5.62 3.04 4.42
CA ASN A 179 4.75 3.97 3.70
C ASN A 179 5.03 5.42 4.13
N PRO A 180 4.95 6.43 3.26
CA PRO A 180 5.12 7.83 3.61
C PRO A 180 4.27 8.32 4.79
N GLN A 181 3.03 7.86 4.91
CA GLN A 181 2.17 8.21 6.04
C GLN A 181 2.67 7.63 7.36
N ASP A 182 3.27 6.44 7.30
CA ASP A 182 3.87 5.81 8.48
C ASP A 182 5.18 6.50 8.87
N VAL A 183 5.94 7.04 7.91
CA VAL A 183 7.11 7.90 8.19
C VAL A 183 6.69 9.17 8.93
N ILE A 184 5.59 9.82 8.51
CA ILE A 184 5.02 10.97 9.23
C ILE A 184 4.60 10.57 10.65
N SER A 185 3.92 9.42 10.80
CA SER A 185 3.49 8.93 12.12
C SER A 185 4.67 8.65 13.04
N LEU A 186 5.75 8.12 12.48
CA LEU A 186 7.01 7.89 13.20
C LEU A 186 7.62 9.21 13.67
N GLY A 187 7.69 10.23 12.80
CA GLY A 187 8.17 11.56 13.18
C GLY A 187 7.33 12.21 14.28
N LYS A 188 6.02 12.13 14.17
CA LYS A 188 5.09 12.62 15.22
C LYS A 188 5.30 11.90 16.55
N LEU A 189 5.48 10.59 16.53
CA LEU A 189 5.77 9.83 17.75
C LEU A 189 7.00 10.36 18.45
N PHE A 190 8.10 10.57 17.74
CA PHE A 190 9.35 11.03 18.35
C PHE A 190 9.27 12.50 18.82
N LEU A 191 8.67 13.39 18.03
CA LEU A 191 8.56 14.81 18.39
C LEU A 191 7.50 15.09 19.47
N LYS A 192 6.33 14.48 19.32
CA LYS A 192 5.17 14.78 20.18
C LYS A 192 4.93 13.75 21.27
N GLY A 193 5.59 12.59 21.20
CA GLY A 193 5.36 11.48 22.11
C GLY A 193 3.98 10.83 21.94
N LEU A 194 3.33 11.02 20.77
CA LEU A 194 1.98 10.53 20.53
C LEU A 194 1.90 9.78 19.21
N TYR A 195 1.25 8.64 19.23
CA TYR A 195 0.83 7.95 18.03
C TYR A 195 -0.56 8.43 17.61
N GLU A 196 -0.67 8.99 16.41
CA GLU A 196 -1.94 9.39 15.81
C GLU A 196 -2.35 8.33 14.77
N PRO A 197 -3.37 7.51 15.04
CA PRO A 197 -3.79 6.42 14.14
C PRO A 197 -4.67 6.92 12.99
N THR A 198 -4.46 8.14 12.53
CA THR A 198 -5.20 8.73 11.41
C THR A 198 -4.44 8.56 10.11
N ARG A 199 -5.18 8.28 9.04
CA ARG A 199 -4.64 8.10 7.68
C ARG A 199 -5.46 8.88 6.67
N VAL A 200 -4.79 9.33 5.63
CA VAL A 200 -5.44 9.84 4.42
C VAL A 200 -5.62 8.66 3.48
N ILE A 201 -6.85 8.44 3.07
CA ILE A 201 -7.22 7.39 2.14
C ILE A 201 -7.93 7.99 0.93
N THR A 202 -8.04 7.23 -0.15
CA THR A 202 -8.92 7.57 -1.27
C THR A 202 -10.17 6.70 -1.25
N LEU A 203 -11.28 7.31 -1.63
CA LEU A 203 -12.51 6.64 -2.05
C LEU A 203 -12.73 6.99 -3.51
N GLY A 204 -12.79 5.98 -4.38
CA GLY A 204 -12.91 6.22 -5.81
C GLY A 204 -13.51 5.05 -6.57
N GLY A 205 -13.79 5.32 -7.83
CA GLY A 205 -14.35 4.35 -8.76
C GLY A 205 -15.62 4.85 -9.45
N PRO A 206 -16.08 4.17 -10.52
CA PRO A 206 -17.18 4.63 -11.34
C PRO A 206 -18.53 4.64 -10.60
N ASN A 207 -18.63 3.92 -9.49
CA ASN A 207 -19.88 3.82 -8.71
C ASN A 207 -19.89 4.74 -7.48
N VAL A 208 -18.89 5.63 -7.36
CA VAL A 208 -18.81 6.63 -6.28
C VAL A 208 -19.26 7.98 -6.80
N SER A 209 -20.21 8.63 -6.11
CA SER A 209 -20.74 9.95 -6.49
C SER A 209 -19.76 11.08 -6.22
N ASN A 210 -19.08 11.04 -5.08
CA ASN A 210 -18.10 12.05 -4.67
C ASN A 210 -16.75 11.39 -4.35
N PRO A 211 -15.94 11.07 -5.38
CA PRO A 211 -14.63 10.51 -5.15
C PRO A 211 -13.68 11.56 -4.56
N GLY A 212 -12.75 11.12 -3.70
CA GLY A 212 -11.80 12.05 -3.11
C GLY A 212 -10.91 11.43 -2.04
N HIS A 213 -10.18 12.32 -1.36
CA HIS A 213 -9.31 11.94 -0.24
C HIS A 213 -10.03 12.25 1.08
N PHE A 214 -9.96 11.30 2.00
CA PHE A 214 -10.62 11.39 3.30
C PHE A 214 -9.60 11.08 4.40
N ARG A 215 -9.69 11.83 5.49
CA ARG A 215 -8.93 11.54 6.71
C ARG A 215 -9.78 10.65 7.61
N VAL A 216 -9.30 9.46 7.90
CA VAL A 216 -10.01 8.45 8.68
C VAL A 216 -9.12 7.88 9.77
N VAL A 217 -9.72 7.30 10.80
CA VAL A 217 -8.99 6.48 11.78
C VAL A 217 -8.65 5.14 11.13
N GLN A 218 -7.48 4.61 11.41
CA GLN A 218 -7.06 3.30 10.92
C GLN A 218 -8.06 2.21 11.31
N GLY A 219 -8.42 1.35 10.35
CA GLY A 219 -9.41 0.31 10.58
C GLY A 219 -10.86 0.82 10.64
N THR A 220 -11.15 2.00 10.12
CA THR A 220 -12.54 2.51 10.01
C THR A 220 -13.39 1.57 9.18
N LYS A 221 -14.66 1.42 9.59
CA LYS A 221 -15.65 0.62 8.89
C LYS A 221 -15.90 1.17 7.48
N ILE A 222 -15.96 0.29 6.49
CA ILE A 222 -16.11 0.67 5.07
C ILE A 222 -17.40 1.45 4.83
N SER A 223 -18.51 1.06 5.48
CA SER A 223 -19.76 1.82 5.40
C SER A 223 -19.64 3.27 5.87
N SER A 224 -18.80 3.54 6.88
CA SER A 224 -18.55 4.91 7.36
C SER A 224 -17.70 5.74 6.40
N ILE A 225 -16.82 5.08 5.63
CA ILE A 225 -15.99 5.73 4.59
C ILE A 225 -16.86 6.09 3.39
N ILE A 226 -17.68 5.15 2.96
CA ILE A 226 -18.52 5.30 1.76
C ILE A 226 -19.70 6.25 2.04
N GLY A 227 -20.34 6.14 3.21
CA GLY A 227 -21.54 6.91 3.53
C GLY A 227 -22.61 6.75 2.45
N ASP A 228 -23.18 7.87 2.00
CA ASP A 228 -24.22 7.92 0.95
C ASP A 228 -23.64 8.08 -0.47
N ASN A 229 -22.35 7.79 -0.67
CA ASN A 229 -21.65 8.06 -1.92
C ASN A 229 -21.80 6.95 -2.99
N LEU A 230 -22.77 6.04 -2.89
CA LEU A 230 -22.99 5.00 -3.89
C LEU A 230 -24.02 5.41 -4.92
N ASN A 231 -23.66 5.26 -6.20
CA ASN A 231 -24.55 5.64 -7.33
C ASN A 231 -25.46 4.52 -7.81
N LYS A 232 -25.15 3.24 -7.53
CA LYS A 232 -25.86 2.06 -8.07
C LYS A 232 -25.91 0.93 -7.03
N ASN A 233 -26.82 -0.01 -7.25
CA ASN A 233 -26.99 -1.18 -6.36
C ASN A 233 -26.03 -2.34 -6.70
N ASP A 234 -25.58 -2.44 -7.96
CA ASP A 234 -24.69 -3.52 -8.41
C ASP A 234 -23.25 -3.02 -8.40
N TYR A 235 -22.60 -3.16 -7.26
CA TYR A 235 -21.22 -2.73 -7.05
C TYR A 235 -20.41 -3.78 -6.29
N ARG A 236 -19.11 -3.75 -6.53
CA ARG A 236 -18.11 -4.45 -5.73
C ARG A 236 -17.25 -3.44 -5.02
N ILE A 237 -17.13 -3.61 -3.71
CA ILE A 237 -16.22 -2.84 -2.87
C ILE A 237 -14.90 -3.61 -2.75
N ILE A 238 -13.80 -2.87 -2.85
CA ILE A 238 -12.45 -3.40 -2.72
C ILE A 238 -11.73 -2.59 -1.64
N SER A 239 -11.22 -3.27 -0.60
CA SER A 239 -10.26 -2.69 0.32
C SER A 239 -8.88 -2.76 -0.35
N GLY A 240 -8.30 -1.61 -0.64
CA GLY A 240 -7.12 -1.46 -1.49
C GLY A 240 -7.44 -1.00 -2.91
N ASP A 241 -6.44 -1.03 -3.78
CA ASP A 241 -6.59 -0.70 -5.19
C ASP A 241 -7.25 -1.86 -5.99
N VAL A 242 -7.68 -1.56 -7.20
CA VAL A 242 -8.40 -2.52 -8.05
C VAL A 242 -7.55 -3.68 -8.56
N LEU A 243 -6.22 -3.61 -8.44
CA LEU A 243 -5.29 -4.63 -8.94
C LEU A 243 -4.86 -5.61 -7.85
N THR A 244 -4.63 -5.12 -6.63
CA THR A 244 -4.07 -5.91 -5.53
C THR A 244 -4.97 -6.00 -4.30
N GLY A 245 -6.03 -5.19 -4.23
CA GLY A 245 -6.96 -5.15 -3.11
C GLY A 245 -7.84 -6.39 -2.99
N ARG A 246 -8.60 -6.45 -1.93
CA ARG A 246 -9.51 -7.57 -1.61
C ARG A 246 -10.95 -7.15 -1.68
N THR A 247 -11.79 -7.99 -2.24
CA THR A 247 -13.26 -7.80 -2.18
C THR A 247 -13.69 -7.70 -0.72
N SER A 248 -14.47 -6.69 -0.41
CA SER A 248 -14.95 -6.36 0.92
C SER A 248 -16.42 -5.96 0.87
N PHE A 249 -17.05 -5.93 2.05
CA PHE A 249 -18.45 -5.56 2.21
C PHE A 249 -18.59 -4.29 3.06
N LEU A 250 -19.77 -3.67 3.05
CA LEU A 250 -20.05 -2.49 3.87
C LEU A 250 -19.80 -2.72 5.37
N GLU A 251 -20.00 -3.95 5.82
CA GLU A 251 -19.79 -4.35 7.22
C GLU A 251 -18.34 -4.62 7.58
N ASP A 252 -17.44 -4.67 6.60
CA ASP A 252 -16.03 -4.87 6.83
C ASP A 252 -15.32 -3.56 7.19
N TYR A 253 -14.04 -3.69 7.51
CA TYR A 253 -13.17 -2.61 7.93
C TYR A 253 -12.02 -2.48 6.95
N LEU A 254 -11.54 -1.24 6.74
CA LEU A 254 -10.36 -1.00 5.92
C LEU A 254 -9.14 -1.70 6.53
N SER A 255 -8.44 -2.49 5.72
CA SER A 255 -7.28 -3.24 6.19
C SER A 255 -6.13 -2.33 6.59
N PHE A 256 -5.26 -2.82 7.47
CA PHE A 256 -4.18 -2.02 8.06
C PHE A 256 -3.24 -1.39 7.03
N TYR A 257 -2.95 -2.08 5.94
CA TYR A 257 -2.01 -1.62 4.89
C TYR A 257 -2.71 -1.02 3.68
N ASP A 258 -4.04 -0.91 3.69
CA ASP A 258 -4.80 -0.36 2.57
C ASP A 258 -5.04 1.14 2.77
N TYR A 259 -4.82 1.91 1.72
CA TYR A 259 -4.99 3.36 1.68
C TYR A 259 -6.05 3.79 0.66
N THR A 260 -6.72 2.85 0.05
CA THR A 260 -7.72 3.08 -1.00
C THR A 260 -8.95 2.23 -0.72
N VAL A 261 -10.13 2.80 -0.96
CA VAL A 261 -11.39 2.07 -1.10
C VAL A 261 -11.86 2.26 -2.52
N SER A 262 -11.85 1.18 -3.30
CA SER A 262 -12.27 1.21 -4.70
C SER A 262 -13.67 0.62 -4.84
N VAL A 263 -14.55 1.30 -5.57
CA VAL A 263 -15.92 0.80 -5.84
C VAL A 263 -16.15 0.74 -7.34
N ILE A 264 -16.22 -0.47 -7.85
CA ILE A 264 -16.41 -0.75 -9.27
C ILE A 264 -17.75 -1.42 -9.51
N SER A 265 -18.22 -1.42 -10.77
CA SER A 265 -19.44 -2.13 -11.14
C SER A 265 -19.23 -3.65 -11.08
N ASP A 266 -20.19 -4.36 -10.52
CA ASP A 266 -20.24 -5.83 -10.52
C ASP A 266 -21.22 -6.37 -11.58
N ASP A 267 -21.91 -5.50 -12.32
CA ASP A 267 -22.79 -5.85 -13.42
C ASP A 267 -21.98 -6.33 -14.63
N VAL A 268 -21.81 -7.64 -14.71
CA VAL A 268 -21.11 -8.31 -15.82
C VAL A 268 -22.12 -8.75 -16.87
N LYS A 269 -22.50 -7.85 -17.77
CA LYS A 269 -23.29 -8.20 -18.94
C LYS A 269 -22.40 -8.80 -20.03
N ARG A 270 -22.56 -10.08 -20.30
CA ARG A 270 -21.91 -10.72 -21.44
C ARG A 270 -22.64 -10.30 -22.73
N GLU A 271 -21.93 -9.59 -23.60
CA GLU A 271 -22.45 -9.24 -24.92
C GLU A 271 -22.24 -10.42 -25.87
N PHE A 272 -23.30 -10.74 -26.63
CA PHE A 272 -23.19 -11.72 -27.70
C PHE A 272 -22.27 -11.17 -28.80
N ILE A 273 -21.24 -11.96 -29.17
CA ILE A 273 -20.21 -11.58 -30.15
C ILE A 273 -19.55 -10.21 -29.81
N GLY A 274 -19.47 -9.86 -28.55
CA GLY A 274 -18.92 -8.58 -28.10
C GLY A 274 -17.50 -8.29 -28.61
N MET A 275 -16.72 -9.31 -28.98
CA MET A 275 -15.37 -9.14 -29.57
C MET A 275 -15.39 -8.43 -30.93
N LEU A 276 -16.49 -8.47 -31.66
CA LEU A 276 -16.65 -7.80 -32.96
C LEU A 276 -17.26 -6.39 -32.81
N ASN A 277 -17.66 -5.99 -31.62
CA ASN A 277 -18.20 -4.67 -31.40
C ASN A 277 -17.06 -3.64 -31.43
N PRO A 278 -17.04 -2.71 -32.41
CA PRO A 278 -15.94 -1.75 -32.56
C PRO A 278 -15.87 -0.72 -31.41
N GLY A 279 -16.79 -0.80 -30.47
CA GLY A 279 -16.93 0.18 -29.41
C GLY A 279 -17.47 1.51 -29.92
N SER A 280 -18.42 2.07 -29.23
CA SER A 280 -18.79 3.47 -29.40
C SER A 280 -18.17 4.27 -28.26
N SER A 281 -18.00 5.55 -28.49
CA SER A 281 -17.25 6.50 -27.69
C SER A 281 -17.56 6.56 -26.18
N SER A 282 -18.54 5.85 -25.67
CA SER A 282 -19.01 6.05 -24.29
C SER A 282 -19.04 4.81 -23.40
N SER A 283 -18.91 3.60 -23.95
CA SER A 283 -19.23 2.42 -23.16
C SER A 283 -18.21 1.28 -23.20
N ARG A 284 -17.25 1.32 -24.11
CA ARG A 284 -16.36 0.19 -24.30
C ARG A 284 -14.96 0.59 -24.72
N TYR A 285 -13.97 0.05 -24.02
CA TYR A 285 -12.57 0.05 -24.41
C TYR A 285 -12.22 -1.28 -25.08
N SER A 286 -11.51 -1.23 -26.21
CA SER A 286 -10.99 -2.43 -26.89
C SER A 286 -9.55 -2.20 -27.35
N LEU A 287 -8.69 -3.20 -27.15
CA LEU A 287 -7.31 -3.23 -27.68
C LEU A 287 -7.26 -3.76 -29.11
N THR A 288 -8.39 -4.17 -29.68
CA THR A 288 -8.43 -4.68 -31.06
C THR A 288 -8.32 -3.53 -32.07
N PRO A 289 -7.79 -3.77 -33.29
CA PRO A 289 -7.71 -2.74 -34.35
C PRO A 289 -9.04 -2.14 -34.80
N VAL A 290 -10.16 -2.75 -34.43
CA VAL A 290 -11.51 -2.26 -34.72
C VAL A 290 -12.05 -1.24 -33.72
N PHE A 291 -11.23 -0.77 -32.82
CA PHE A 291 -11.61 0.24 -31.82
C PHE A 291 -11.83 1.61 -32.49
N LEU A 292 -13.02 2.16 -32.36
CA LEU A 292 -13.44 3.43 -32.98
C LEU A 292 -13.57 4.60 -32.02
N SER A 293 -13.07 4.50 -30.80
CA SER A 293 -13.08 5.63 -29.86
C SER A 293 -11.84 6.51 -30.02
N PHE A 294 -12.04 7.74 -30.47
CA PHE A 294 -10.99 8.74 -30.65
C PHE A 294 -10.93 9.78 -29.53
N SER A 295 -11.80 9.67 -28.53
CA SER A 295 -11.91 10.64 -27.44
C SER A 295 -11.19 10.15 -26.18
N LYS A 296 -10.63 11.10 -25.42
CA LYS A 296 -10.07 10.83 -24.07
C LYS A 296 -11.22 10.69 -23.07
N ILE A 297 -11.85 9.53 -23.03
CA ILE A 297 -12.97 9.24 -22.13
C ILE A 297 -12.45 8.39 -20.97
N LEU A 298 -12.98 8.65 -19.79
CA LEU A 298 -12.79 7.77 -18.63
C LEU A 298 -13.79 6.61 -18.74
N PHE A 299 -13.28 5.41 -18.94
CA PHE A 299 -14.10 4.20 -19.04
C PHE A 299 -14.39 3.66 -17.64
N PRO A 300 -15.64 3.21 -17.39
CA PRO A 300 -16.01 2.53 -16.14
C PRO A 300 -15.53 1.07 -16.18
N PHE A 301 -14.21 0.87 -16.05
CA PHE A 301 -13.64 -0.47 -16.07
C PHE A 301 -14.17 -1.34 -14.94
N THR A 302 -14.31 -2.63 -15.24
CA THR A 302 -14.63 -3.68 -14.27
C THR A 302 -13.50 -4.69 -14.22
N SER A 303 -13.52 -5.61 -13.27
CA SER A 303 -12.59 -6.74 -13.21
C SER A 303 -13.00 -7.93 -14.08
N SER A 304 -13.98 -7.75 -14.99
CA SER A 304 -14.46 -8.81 -15.90
C SER A 304 -13.41 -9.17 -16.93
N GLN A 305 -13.10 -10.45 -17.05
CA GLN A 305 -12.15 -10.95 -18.05
C GLN A 305 -12.74 -10.96 -19.49
N ASN A 306 -14.05 -10.75 -19.66
CA ASN A 306 -14.75 -10.78 -20.95
C ASN A 306 -14.51 -12.06 -21.79
N GLY A 307 -14.19 -13.18 -21.14
CA GLY A 307 -13.90 -14.45 -21.81
C GLY A 307 -13.68 -15.60 -20.83
N ASN A 308 -13.36 -16.77 -21.35
CA ASN A 308 -13.00 -17.92 -20.55
C ASN A 308 -11.49 -17.89 -20.20
N HIS A 309 -11.12 -18.59 -19.15
CA HIS A 309 -9.72 -18.81 -18.81
C HIS A 309 -8.99 -19.43 -20.02
N ARG A 310 -7.83 -18.91 -20.32
CA ARG A 310 -6.98 -19.39 -21.39
C ARG A 310 -5.70 -19.99 -20.80
N ALA A 311 -5.11 -20.94 -21.55
CA ALA A 311 -3.80 -21.46 -21.20
C ALA A 311 -2.76 -20.33 -21.20
N ILE A 312 -1.80 -20.43 -20.30
CA ILE A 312 -0.65 -19.53 -20.25
C ILE A 312 0.31 -19.96 -21.34
N VAL A 313 0.42 -19.14 -22.38
CA VAL A 313 1.32 -19.38 -23.51
C VAL A 313 2.40 -18.30 -23.48
N PRO A 314 3.69 -18.66 -23.51
CA PRO A 314 4.77 -17.69 -23.54
C PRO A 314 4.78 -16.97 -24.89
N MET A 315 4.29 -15.75 -24.92
CA MET A 315 4.19 -14.90 -26.11
C MET A 315 4.92 -13.56 -25.94
N ASN A 316 5.80 -13.46 -24.96
CA ASN A 316 6.54 -12.25 -24.58
C ASN A 316 5.61 -11.01 -24.34
N SER A 317 4.34 -11.25 -23.99
CA SER A 317 3.39 -10.17 -23.74
C SER A 317 3.60 -9.55 -22.36
N TRP A 318 4.01 -10.35 -21.40
CA TRP A 318 4.26 -9.90 -20.03
C TRP A 318 5.60 -9.20 -19.92
N GLU A 319 6.61 -9.68 -20.60
CA GLU A 319 7.94 -9.11 -20.66
C GLU A 319 7.93 -7.68 -21.24
N ARG A 320 6.99 -7.39 -22.13
CA ARG A 320 6.83 -6.05 -22.73
C ARG A 320 6.28 -5.00 -21.78
N VAL A 321 5.55 -5.42 -20.75
CA VAL A 321 4.85 -4.52 -19.82
C VAL A 321 5.38 -4.56 -18.39
N LEU A 322 6.17 -5.59 -18.06
CA LEU A 322 6.81 -5.73 -16.77
C LEU A 322 8.15 -4.97 -16.80
N PRO A 323 8.32 -3.90 -16.02
CA PRO A 323 9.55 -3.12 -16.01
C PRO A 323 10.61 -3.75 -15.09
N MET A 324 10.84 -5.03 -15.21
CA MET A 324 11.84 -5.81 -14.47
C MET A 324 12.51 -6.81 -15.40
N ASP A 325 13.80 -7.04 -15.22
CA ASP A 325 14.55 -8.05 -15.96
C ASP A 325 14.43 -9.42 -15.25
N ILE A 326 13.27 -10.02 -15.40
CA ILE A 326 12.93 -11.35 -14.88
C ILE A 326 12.18 -12.15 -15.95
N LEU A 327 12.02 -13.46 -15.73
CA LEU A 327 11.26 -14.36 -16.58
C LEU A 327 9.82 -14.57 -16.03
N PRO A 328 8.87 -13.66 -16.32
CA PRO A 328 7.57 -13.64 -15.64
C PRO A 328 6.70 -14.85 -15.94
N ASN A 329 6.80 -15.44 -17.14
CA ASN A 329 6.02 -16.64 -17.49
C ASN A 329 6.48 -17.86 -16.69
N GLU A 330 7.77 -18.08 -16.60
CA GLU A 330 8.40 -19.17 -15.87
C GLU A 330 8.15 -19.02 -14.38
N LEU A 331 8.40 -17.83 -13.84
CA LEU A 331 8.14 -17.50 -12.43
C LEU A 331 6.67 -17.71 -12.05
N TYR A 332 5.74 -17.26 -12.89
CA TYR A 332 4.32 -17.47 -12.64
C TYR A 332 3.92 -18.94 -12.60
N ARG A 333 4.51 -19.77 -13.49
CA ARG A 333 4.27 -21.21 -13.50
C ARG A 333 4.83 -21.89 -12.26
N SER A 334 6.02 -21.50 -11.82
CA SER A 334 6.62 -22.01 -10.58
C SER A 334 5.77 -21.65 -9.36
N ILE A 335 5.21 -20.43 -9.32
CA ILE A 335 4.26 -20.01 -8.28
C ILE A 335 2.99 -20.89 -8.30
N LEU A 336 2.43 -21.18 -9.48
CA LEU A 336 1.25 -22.04 -9.58
C LEU A 336 1.55 -23.50 -9.22
N ALA A 337 2.76 -23.96 -9.45
CA ALA A 337 3.22 -25.31 -9.10
C ALA A 337 3.65 -25.41 -7.61
N GLU A 338 3.72 -24.29 -6.90
CA GLU A 338 4.24 -24.19 -5.52
C GLU A 338 5.70 -24.70 -5.41
N ASP A 339 6.47 -24.56 -6.49
CA ASP A 339 7.87 -24.94 -6.57
C ASP A 339 8.75 -23.80 -6.02
N ILE A 340 9.05 -23.86 -4.73
CA ILE A 340 9.78 -22.80 -4.01
C ILE A 340 11.22 -22.69 -4.53
N GLU A 341 11.87 -23.81 -4.81
CA GLU A 341 13.26 -23.82 -5.27
C GLU A 341 13.38 -23.11 -6.63
N GLU A 342 12.48 -23.42 -7.56
CA GLU A 342 12.47 -22.77 -8.86
C GLU A 342 12.03 -21.29 -8.76
N MET A 343 11.12 -20.94 -7.86
CA MET A 343 10.77 -19.54 -7.61
C MET A 343 11.99 -18.72 -7.16
N GLU A 344 12.80 -19.24 -6.23
CA GLU A 344 14.02 -18.58 -5.75
C GLU A 344 15.07 -18.48 -6.87
N ASN A 345 15.24 -19.52 -7.68
CA ASN A 345 16.15 -19.52 -8.84
C ASN A 345 15.76 -18.48 -9.89
N LEU A 346 14.46 -18.24 -10.06
CA LEU A 346 13.90 -17.26 -11.00
C LEU A 346 13.80 -15.84 -10.42
N GLY A 347 14.27 -15.62 -9.20
CA GLY A 347 14.41 -14.29 -8.61
C GLY A 347 13.20 -13.79 -7.81
N LEU A 348 12.39 -14.70 -7.27
CA LEU A 348 11.25 -14.33 -6.39
C LEU A 348 11.77 -13.67 -5.10
#